data_207bc52b31299365acce2d6c1828254d
#
_entry.id   207bc52b31299365acce2d6c1828254d
#
_cell.length_a   1.000
_cell.length_b   1.000
_cell.length_c   1.000
_cell.angle_alpha   90.00
_cell.angle_beta   90.00
_cell.angle_gamma   90.00
#
_symmetry.space_group_name_H-M   'P 1'
#
loop_
_entity.id
_entity.type
_entity.pdbx_description
1 polymer ?
#
loop_
_entity_poly.entity_id
_entity_poly.type
_entity_poly.pdbx_seq_one_letter_code
_entity_poly.pdbx_strand_id
1 'polypeptide(L)'
;MKKFLFSLFLILFVQSSFGEILEVYTWKPFPGRSEQLLQTFQEAAAIHSKLGIGVTINALGVGTSQNMDYVLRYDDLESYGRLKDANFYDEEWNTFLAKARANPSGELVSSWSANNIDPLNMADDFTEEGQVIAFFRWQPAPGAVGLQTMIQGASESKPIHESLGARIETYQINSGENRGQVL
;
A
#
# COMPACT_ATOMS: atom_id res chain seq x y z
N MET A 1 12.58 -14.54 59.28
CA MET A 1 11.44 -14.28 58.34
C MET A 1 12.00 -13.55 57.15
N LYS A 2 12.24 -14.26 56.04
CA LYS A 2 12.78 -13.68 54.78
C LYS A 2 11.61 -13.26 53.91
N LYS A 3 11.52 -11.95 53.68
CA LYS A 3 10.52 -11.38 52.76
C LYS A 3 11.02 -11.59 51.34
N PHE A 4 10.37 -12.48 50.59
CA PHE A 4 10.54 -12.64 49.14
C PHE A 4 9.85 -11.46 48.42
N LEU A 5 10.63 -10.56 47.87
CA LEU A 5 10.15 -9.56 46.93
C LEU A 5 10.02 -10.25 45.57
N PHE A 6 8.77 -10.53 45.19
CA PHE A 6 8.45 -10.98 43.83
C PHE A 6 8.37 -9.76 42.93
N SER A 7 9.46 -9.46 42.21
CA SER A 7 9.50 -8.40 41.23
C SER A 7 8.79 -8.90 39.97
N LEU A 8 7.53 -8.54 39.83
CA LEU A 8 6.75 -8.82 38.62
C LEU A 8 7.29 -7.93 37.48
N PHE A 9 8.15 -8.49 36.66
CA PHE A 9 8.65 -7.88 35.44
C PHE A 9 7.50 -7.92 34.43
N LEU A 10 6.70 -6.83 34.40
CA LEU A 10 5.68 -6.63 33.38
C LEU A 10 6.38 -6.34 32.05
N ILE A 11 6.66 -7.38 31.26
CA ILE A 11 7.10 -7.23 29.89
C ILE A 11 5.89 -6.70 29.12
N LEU A 12 5.83 -5.40 28.94
CA LEU A 12 4.99 -4.77 27.95
C LEU A 12 5.49 -5.23 26.58
N PHE A 13 4.88 -6.28 26.05
CA PHE A 13 4.91 -6.54 24.63
C PHE A 13 4.20 -5.36 23.96
N VAL A 14 4.98 -4.37 23.57
CA VAL A 14 4.54 -3.45 22.55
C VAL A 14 4.39 -4.31 21.29
N GLN A 15 3.19 -4.80 21.06
CA GLN A 15 2.83 -5.29 19.75
C GLN A 15 2.95 -4.09 18.83
N SER A 16 4.09 -3.95 18.18
CA SER A 16 4.20 -3.12 17.00
C SER A 16 3.29 -3.78 15.97
N SER A 17 2.02 -3.44 16.00
CA SER A 17 1.13 -3.67 14.88
C SER A 17 1.73 -2.84 13.76
N PHE A 18 2.63 -3.45 12.99
CA PHE A 18 3.02 -2.89 11.73
C PHE A 18 1.76 -2.93 10.87
N GLY A 19 1.24 -1.75 10.57
CA GLY A 19 0.05 -1.64 9.75
C GLY A 19 0.28 -2.22 8.35
N GLU A 20 -0.78 -2.29 7.61
CA GLU A 20 -0.79 -2.68 6.20
C GLU A 20 0.36 -2.05 5.41
N ILE A 21 0.95 -2.82 4.50
CA ILE A 21 2.00 -2.37 3.60
C ILE A 21 1.44 -2.29 2.20
N LEU A 22 1.67 -1.16 1.55
CA LEU A 22 1.38 -0.95 0.14
C LEU A 22 2.67 -0.99 -0.69
N GLU A 23 2.60 -1.61 -1.85
CA GLU A 23 3.52 -1.37 -2.95
C GLU A 23 2.75 -0.82 -4.14
N VAL A 24 3.16 0.30 -4.66
CA VAL A 24 2.52 0.95 -5.79
C VAL A 24 3.49 1.00 -6.97
N TYR A 25 3.02 0.52 -8.10
CA TYR A 25 3.72 0.49 -9.36
C TYR A 25 2.94 1.30 -10.39
N THR A 26 3.43 2.50 -10.72
CA THR A 26 2.80 3.37 -11.72
C THR A 26 3.34 3.03 -13.11
N TRP A 27 2.46 2.70 -14.00
CA TRP A 27 2.77 2.35 -15.37
C TRP A 27 2.15 3.32 -16.35
N LYS A 28 2.89 3.64 -17.38
CA LYS A 28 2.41 4.41 -18.53
C LYS A 28 2.17 3.45 -19.69
N PRO A 29 0.94 3.33 -20.19
CA PRO A 29 0.66 2.51 -21.35
C PRO A 29 1.38 3.04 -22.58
N PHE A 30 1.83 2.14 -23.44
CA PHE A 30 2.27 2.55 -24.77
C PHE A 30 1.10 3.10 -25.60
N PRO A 31 1.36 3.95 -26.59
CA PRO A 31 0.31 4.50 -27.44
C PRO A 31 -0.61 3.43 -28.01
N GLY A 32 -1.92 3.54 -27.74
CA GLY A 32 -2.94 2.59 -28.18
C GLY A 32 -2.98 1.26 -27.42
N ARG A 33 -2.21 1.09 -26.32
CA ARG A 33 -2.15 -0.15 -25.54
C ARG A 33 -2.72 -0.07 -24.13
N SER A 34 -3.52 0.95 -23.81
CA SER A 34 -4.10 1.11 -22.47
C SER A 34 -4.97 -0.09 -22.06
N GLU A 35 -5.83 -0.55 -22.97
CA GLU A 35 -6.67 -1.73 -22.71
C GLU A 35 -5.82 -3.00 -22.53
N GLN A 36 -4.79 -3.18 -23.32
CA GLN A 36 -3.89 -4.31 -23.19
C GLN A 36 -3.12 -4.28 -21.86
N LEU A 37 -2.72 -3.08 -21.38
CA LEU A 37 -2.09 -2.93 -20.07
C LEU A 37 -3.06 -3.31 -18.96
N LEU A 38 -4.30 -2.85 -19.04
CA LEU A 38 -5.33 -3.23 -18.08
C LEU A 38 -5.56 -4.74 -18.03
N GLN A 39 -5.67 -5.40 -19.18
CA GLN A 39 -5.79 -6.86 -19.25
C GLN A 39 -4.58 -7.56 -18.65
N THR A 40 -3.37 -7.06 -18.91
CA THR A 40 -2.13 -7.57 -18.29
C THR A 40 -2.19 -7.45 -16.76
N PHE A 41 -2.69 -6.34 -16.24
CA PHE A 41 -2.86 -6.16 -14.80
C PHE A 41 -3.92 -7.08 -14.21
N GLN A 42 -5.03 -7.31 -14.90
CA GLN A 42 -6.06 -8.25 -14.46
C GLN A 42 -5.54 -9.69 -14.41
N GLU A 43 -4.75 -10.12 -15.41
CA GLU A 43 -4.07 -11.42 -15.38
C GLU A 43 -3.12 -11.51 -14.17
N ALA A 44 -2.30 -10.48 -13.93
CA ALA A 44 -1.39 -10.41 -12.78
C ALA A 44 -2.16 -10.44 -11.44
N ALA A 45 -3.25 -9.69 -11.34
CA ALA A 45 -4.08 -9.63 -10.14
C ALA A 45 -4.70 -10.99 -9.80
N ALA A 46 -5.13 -11.75 -10.80
CA ALA A 46 -5.66 -13.09 -10.59
C ALA A 46 -4.62 -14.06 -9.99
N ILE A 47 -3.34 -13.93 -10.40
CA ILE A 47 -2.24 -14.73 -9.84
C ILE A 47 -1.94 -14.29 -8.41
N HIS A 48 -1.77 -12.99 -8.18
CA HIS A 48 -1.49 -12.44 -6.84
C HIS A 48 -2.61 -12.78 -5.84
N SER A 49 -3.86 -12.72 -6.26
CA SER A 49 -5.00 -13.09 -5.41
C SER A 49 -4.99 -14.55 -4.98
N LYS A 50 -4.56 -15.48 -5.86
CA LYS A 50 -4.38 -16.90 -5.51
C LYS A 50 -3.29 -17.09 -4.43
N LEU A 51 -2.29 -16.22 -4.44
CA LEU A 51 -1.22 -16.21 -3.43
C LEU A 51 -1.64 -15.53 -2.11
N GLY A 52 -2.82 -14.91 -2.07
CA GLY A 52 -3.31 -14.16 -0.91
C GLY A 52 -2.78 -12.73 -0.84
N ILE A 53 -2.29 -12.16 -1.95
CA ILE A 53 -1.88 -10.77 -2.06
C ILE A 53 -3.07 -9.94 -2.53
N GLY A 54 -3.44 -8.92 -1.76
CA GLY A 54 -4.47 -7.96 -2.16
C GLY A 54 -4.02 -7.12 -3.35
N VAL A 55 -4.90 -6.88 -4.32
CA VAL A 55 -4.58 -6.09 -5.51
C VAL A 55 -5.64 -5.06 -5.79
N THR A 56 -5.18 -3.85 -6.11
CA THR A 56 -6.03 -2.78 -6.64
C THR A 56 -5.41 -2.24 -7.93
N ILE A 57 -6.25 -1.94 -8.92
CA ILE A 57 -5.84 -1.31 -10.18
C ILE A 57 -6.55 0.03 -10.27
N ASN A 58 -5.78 1.12 -10.30
CA ASN A 58 -6.31 2.47 -10.38
C ASN A 58 -5.95 3.11 -11.73
N ALA A 59 -6.95 3.62 -12.45
CA ALA A 59 -6.70 4.49 -13.58
C ALA A 59 -6.54 5.93 -13.08
N LEU A 60 -5.40 6.55 -13.38
CA LEU A 60 -5.12 7.92 -12.97
C LEU A 60 -5.86 8.92 -13.88
N GLY A 61 -6.95 9.50 -13.37
CA GLY A 61 -7.85 10.36 -14.14
C GLY A 61 -7.50 11.83 -14.13
N VAL A 62 -6.74 12.31 -13.15
CA VAL A 62 -6.42 13.73 -12.96
C VAL A 62 -4.92 13.94 -12.85
N GLY A 63 -4.40 14.89 -13.58
CA GLY A 63 -3.02 15.40 -13.43
C GLY A 63 -1.98 14.77 -14.32
N THR A 64 -2.15 13.57 -14.85
CA THR A 64 -1.23 12.94 -15.79
C THR A 64 -1.94 11.99 -16.74
N SER A 65 -1.44 11.94 -17.90
CA SER A 65 -1.78 11.14 -19.04
C SER A 65 -1.97 9.64 -18.72
N GLN A 66 -3.20 9.19 -18.57
CA GLN A 66 -3.58 7.77 -18.76
C GLN A 66 -2.69 6.71 -18.04
N ASN A 67 -1.89 7.11 -17.04
CA ASN A 67 -1.13 6.16 -16.26
C ASN A 67 -2.07 5.29 -15.42
N MET A 68 -1.58 4.10 -15.06
CA MET A 68 -2.30 3.18 -14.20
C MET A 68 -1.42 2.78 -13.04
N ASP A 69 -1.98 2.76 -11.84
CA ASP A 69 -1.32 2.20 -10.67
C ASP A 69 -1.75 0.75 -10.48
N TYR A 70 -0.77 -0.11 -10.32
CA TYR A 70 -0.93 -1.47 -9.84
C TYR A 70 -0.48 -1.51 -8.39
N VAL A 71 -1.41 -1.73 -7.48
CA VAL A 71 -1.19 -1.64 -6.04
C VAL A 71 -1.28 -3.03 -5.43
N LEU A 72 -0.22 -3.44 -4.73
CA LEU A 72 -0.19 -4.64 -3.92
C LEU A 72 -0.38 -4.27 -2.45
N ARG A 73 -1.18 -5.07 -1.74
CA ARG A 73 -1.54 -4.88 -0.34
C ARG A 73 -1.17 -6.11 0.48
N TYR A 74 -0.56 -5.86 1.63
CA TYR A 74 -0.13 -6.88 2.58
C TYR A 74 -0.56 -6.46 3.98
N ASP A 75 -1.14 -7.38 4.73
CA ASP A 75 -1.71 -7.08 6.05
C ASP A 75 -0.70 -6.52 7.04
N ASP A 76 0.56 -7.00 6.96
CA ASP A 76 1.66 -6.61 7.84
C ASP A 76 3.02 -6.96 7.24
N LEU A 77 4.10 -6.65 7.96
CA LEU A 77 5.49 -6.92 7.53
C LEU A 77 5.80 -8.42 7.44
N GLU A 78 5.16 -9.26 8.25
CA GLU A 78 5.37 -10.72 8.22
C GLU A 78 4.73 -11.31 6.97
N SER A 79 3.48 -10.96 6.69
CA SER A 79 2.77 -11.37 5.48
C SER A 79 3.46 -10.81 4.23
N TYR A 80 3.94 -9.57 4.27
CA TYR A 80 4.74 -8.97 3.19
C TYR A 80 5.95 -9.85 2.85
N GLY A 81 6.81 -10.19 3.82
CA GLY A 81 7.99 -11.03 3.57
C GLY A 81 7.61 -12.40 3.01
N ARG A 82 6.69 -13.08 3.67
CA ARG A 82 6.24 -14.43 3.28
C ARG A 82 5.61 -14.47 1.88
N LEU A 83 4.76 -13.49 1.55
CA LEU A 83 4.07 -13.46 0.26
C LEU A 83 4.98 -12.98 -0.87
N LYS A 84 5.97 -12.13 -0.60
CA LYS A 84 7.01 -11.78 -1.58
C LYS A 84 7.84 -13.00 -1.95
N ASP A 85 8.24 -13.82 -0.99
CA ASP A 85 8.95 -15.07 -1.25
C ASP A 85 8.08 -16.05 -2.03
N ALA A 86 6.83 -16.24 -1.63
CA ALA A 86 5.89 -17.11 -2.34
C ALA A 86 5.73 -16.68 -3.81
N ASN A 87 5.54 -15.38 -4.05
CA ASN A 87 5.40 -14.84 -5.41
C ASN A 87 6.69 -15.01 -6.24
N PHE A 88 7.86 -14.84 -5.62
CA PHE A 88 9.14 -14.98 -6.32
C PHE A 88 9.37 -16.40 -6.86
N TYR A 89 8.94 -17.43 -6.12
CA TYR A 89 9.08 -18.83 -6.50
C TYR A 89 7.88 -19.41 -7.23
N ASP A 90 6.80 -18.64 -7.43
CA ASP A 90 5.60 -19.10 -8.10
C ASP A 90 5.82 -19.30 -9.61
N GLU A 91 5.52 -20.50 -10.13
CA GLU A 91 5.73 -20.84 -11.54
C GLU A 91 4.74 -20.12 -12.46
N GLU A 92 3.49 -19.93 -12.03
CA GLU A 92 2.47 -19.21 -12.80
C GLU A 92 2.87 -17.75 -12.97
N TRP A 93 3.34 -17.12 -11.87
CA TRP A 93 3.87 -15.76 -11.90
C TRP A 93 5.08 -15.61 -12.82
N ASN A 94 6.06 -16.51 -12.72
CA ASN A 94 7.26 -16.45 -13.54
C ASN A 94 6.94 -16.65 -15.05
N THR A 95 5.99 -17.54 -15.37
CA THR A 95 5.49 -17.73 -16.73
C THR A 95 4.78 -16.47 -17.24
N PHE A 96 3.92 -15.87 -16.43
CA PHE A 96 3.26 -14.61 -16.74
C PHE A 96 4.27 -13.50 -17.02
N LEU A 97 5.28 -13.32 -16.14
CA LEU A 97 6.32 -12.30 -16.34
C LEU A 97 7.08 -12.50 -17.65
N ALA A 98 7.42 -13.73 -18.02
CA ALA A 98 8.07 -14.02 -19.29
C ALA A 98 7.20 -13.61 -20.48
N LYS A 99 5.91 -13.92 -20.46
CA LYS A 99 4.91 -13.51 -21.46
C LYS A 99 4.79 -11.99 -21.55
N ALA A 100 4.63 -11.32 -20.42
CA ALA A 100 4.47 -9.86 -20.36
C ALA A 100 5.72 -9.12 -20.87
N ARG A 101 6.91 -9.63 -20.56
CA ARG A 101 8.19 -9.06 -21.06
C ARG A 101 8.38 -9.26 -22.57
N ALA A 102 7.88 -10.37 -23.12
CA ALA A 102 7.96 -10.63 -24.55
C ALA A 102 7.04 -9.72 -25.40
N ASN A 103 5.95 -9.21 -24.81
CA ASN A 103 5.02 -8.30 -25.48
C ASN A 103 4.56 -7.19 -24.51
N PRO A 104 5.43 -6.23 -24.20
CA PRO A 104 5.12 -5.20 -23.22
C PRO A 104 4.00 -4.26 -23.69
N SER A 105 3.07 -3.95 -22.80
CA SER A 105 1.94 -3.04 -23.05
C SER A 105 2.15 -1.63 -22.48
N GLY A 106 3.19 -1.43 -21.68
CA GLY A 106 3.53 -0.16 -21.06
C GLY A 106 4.93 -0.18 -20.45
N GLU A 107 5.32 0.94 -19.88
CA GLU A 107 6.59 1.13 -19.15
C GLU A 107 6.32 1.47 -17.68
N LEU A 108 7.13 0.92 -16.78
CA LEU A 108 7.11 1.30 -15.37
C LEU A 108 7.74 2.68 -15.23
N VAL A 109 6.99 3.67 -14.74
CA VAL A 109 7.46 5.05 -14.59
C VAL A 109 7.83 5.40 -13.16
N SER A 110 7.21 4.76 -12.18
CA SER A 110 7.61 4.90 -10.77
C SER A 110 7.18 3.68 -9.95
N SER A 111 7.87 3.46 -8.85
CA SER A 111 7.46 2.52 -7.82
C SER A 111 7.82 3.06 -6.44
N TRP A 112 6.96 2.79 -5.47
CA TRP A 112 7.18 3.19 -4.09
C TRP A 112 6.42 2.25 -3.16
N SER A 113 6.77 2.26 -1.89
CA SER A 113 6.05 1.53 -0.85
C SER A 113 5.73 2.45 0.32
N ALA A 114 4.69 2.10 1.05
CA ALA A 114 4.25 2.84 2.22
C ALA A 114 3.70 1.90 3.28
N ASN A 115 3.79 2.33 4.54
CA ASN A 115 3.15 1.66 5.66
C ASN A 115 1.94 2.46 6.11
N ASN A 116 0.86 1.78 6.40
CA ASN A 116 -0.28 2.38 7.08
C ASN A 116 0.16 2.84 8.48
N ILE A 117 -0.04 4.11 8.75
CA ILE A 117 0.26 4.75 10.05
C ILE A 117 -1.00 5.29 10.72
N ASP A 118 -2.17 4.91 10.22
CA ASP A 118 -3.44 5.28 10.81
C ASP A 118 -3.66 4.50 12.12
N PRO A 119 -3.71 5.19 13.28
CA PRO A 119 -3.85 4.51 14.56
C PRO A 119 -5.28 3.98 14.79
N LEU A 120 -6.25 4.37 13.97
CA LEU A 120 -7.67 4.11 14.23
C LEU A 120 -8.23 2.96 13.40
N ASN A 121 -7.63 2.65 12.25
CA ASN A 121 -8.14 1.60 11.38
C ASN A 121 -7.10 1.05 10.42
N MET A 122 -7.24 -0.24 10.15
CA MET A 122 -6.66 -0.87 8.98
C MET A 122 -7.75 -1.08 7.93
N ALA A 123 -7.38 -1.02 6.66
CA ALA A 123 -8.30 -1.12 5.56
C ALA A 123 -8.79 -2.56 5.39
N ASP A 124 -9.94 -2.90 5.96
CA ASP A 124 -10.52 -4.22 5.77
C ASP A 124 -11.11 -4.42 4.36
N ASP A 125 -11.66 -3.37 3.74
CA ASP A 125 -12.26 -3.46 2.41
C ASP A 125 -12.11 -2.14 1.66
N PHE A 126 -10.92 -1.92 1.08
CA PHE A 126 -10.62 -0.62 0.50
C PHE A 126 -11.12 -0.42 -0.93
N THR A 127 -11.55 -1.47 -1.61
CA THR A 127 -11.80 -1.35 -3.03
C THR A 127 -13.07 -2.05 -3.47
N GLU A 128 -14.10 -1.25 -3.61
CA GLU A 128 -15.23 -1.60 -4.47
C GLU A 128 -14.96 -1.08 -5.89
N GLU A 129 -15.39 -1.82 -6.89
CA GLU A 129 -15.31 -1.40 -8.28
C GLU A 129 -16.05 -0.07 -8.48
N GLY A 130 -15.40 0.88 -9.16
CA GLY A 130 -15.97 2.19 -9.46
C GLY A 130 -15.77 3.25 -8.39
N GLN A 131 -15.05 2.98 -7.31
CA GLN A 131 -14.69 4.00 -6.33
C GLN A 131 -13.70 5.02 -6.92
N VAL A 132 -13.80 6.25 -6.44
CA VAL A 132 -12.84 7.31 -6.72
C VAL A 132 -11.93 7.47 -5.52
N ILE A 133 -10.63 7.27 -5.75
CA ILE A 133 -9.59 7.43 -4.74
C ILE A 133 -8.82 8.71 -5.04
N ALA A 134 -8.63 9.56 -4.04
CA ALA A 134 -7.79 10.76 -4.13
C ALA A 134 -6.56 10.59 -3.23
N PHE A 135 -5.37 10.71 -3.81
CA PHE A 135 -4.12 10.66 -3.09
C PHE A 135 -3.60 12.07 -2.84
N PHE A 136 -3.43 12.44 -1.56
CA PHE A 136 -2.84 13.71 -1.15
C PHE A 136 -1.50 13.43 -0.49
N ARG A 137 -0.43 13.99 -1.04
CA ARG A 137 0.92 13.84 -0.49
C ARG A 137 1.34 15.09 0.25
N TRP A 138 1.85 14.90 1.47
CA TRP A 138 2.24 15.97 2.36
C TRP A 138 3.67 15.74 2.85
N GLN A 139 4.48 16.79 2.82
CA GLN A 139 5.81 16.76 3.42
C GLN A 139 5.71 17.15 4.89
N PRO A 140 5.99 16.25 5.85
CA PRO A 140 6.06 16.63 7.26
C PRO A 140 7.13 17.69 7.50
N ALA A 141 6.91 18.56 8.48
CA ALA A 141 7.99 19.41 8.97
C ALA A 141 9.14 18.53 9.50
N PRO A 142 10.40 19.00 9.42
CA PRO A 142 11.54 18.22 9.88
C PRO A 142 11.43 17.77 11.34
N GLY A 143 11.85 16.53 11.59
CA GLY A 143 11.87 15.93 12.92
C GLY A 143 10.60 15.16 13.29
N ALA A 144 10.68 14.39 14.37
CA ALA A 144 9.60 13.51 14.81
C ALA A 144 8.28 14.22 15.11
N VAL A 145 8.37 15.45 15.61
CA VAL A 145 7.19 16.26 15.93
C VAL A 145 6.36 16.59 14.70
N GLY A 146 7.01 16.86 13.56
CA GLY A 146 6.32 17.17 12.31
C GLY A 146 5.46 15.99 11.81
N LEU A 147 6.01 14.79 11.83
CA LEU A 147 5.26 13.58 11.48
C LEU A 147 4.10 13.33 12.44
N GLN A 148 4.34 13.41 13.76
CA GLN A 148 3.28 13.21 14.76
C GLN A 148 2.15 14.21 14.61
N THR A 149 2.46 15.49 14.33
CA THR A 149 1.44 16.52 14.10
C THR A 149 0.58 16.19 12.89
N MET A 150 1.17 15.64 11.82
CA MET A 150 0.39 15.23 10.65
C MET A 150 -0.50 14.02 10.95
N ILE A 151 0.02 13.01 11.65
CA ILE A 151 -0.76 11.84 12.06
C ILE A 151 -1.94 12.26 12.93
N GLN A 152 -1.69 13.15 13.88
CA GLN A 152 -2.74 13.67 14.75
C GLN A 152 -3.80 14.43 13.95
N GLY A 153 -3.40 15.32 13.04
CA GLY A 153 -4.32 16.06 12.18
C GLY A 153 -5.16 15.14 11.28
N ALA A 154 -4.56 14.09 10.72
CA ALA A 154 -5.28 13.08 9.96
C ALA A 154 -6.31 12.34 10.83
N SER A 155 -5.91 11.89 12.04
CA SER A 155 -6.81 11.23 12.99
C SER A 155 -7.97 12.11 13.43
N GLU A 156 -7.75 13.41 13.65
CA GLU A 156 -8.79 14.37 14.03
C GLU A 156 -9.75 14.67 12.86
N SER A 157 -9.26 14.70 11.62
CA SER A 157 -10.07 14.97 10.44
C SER A 157 -10.85 13.75 9.95
N LYS A 158 -10.34 12.53 10.18
CA LYS A 158 -10.92 11.27 9.72
C LYS A 158 -12.41 11.13 10.04
N PRO A 159 -12.89 11.24 11.30
CA PRO A 159 -14.30 11.07 11.61
C PRO A 159 -15.20 12.13 10.94
N ILE A 160 -14.66 13.32 10.65
CA ILE A 160 -15.40 14.37 9.93
C ILE A 160 -15.67 13.93 8.50
N HIS A 161 -14.64 13.47 7.79
CA HIS A 161 -14.77 13.01 6.42
C HIS A 161 -15.62 11.73 6.31
N GLU A 162 -15.45 10.80 7.23
CA GLU A 162 -16.22 9.55 7.27
C GLU A 162 -17.71 9.81 7.52
N SER A 163 -18.06 10.82 8.32
CA SER A 163 -19.45 11.25 8.52
C SER A 163 -20.10 11.78 7.24
N LEU A 164 -19.30 12.17 6.25
CA LEU A 164 -19.73 12.64 4.94
C LEU A 164 -19.65 11.55 3.85
N GLY A 165 -19.37 10.31 4.24
CA GLY A 165 -19.29 9.16 3.34
C GLY A 165 -17.95 8.97 2.65
N ALA A 166 -16.92 9.74 3.00
CA ALA A 166 -15.55 9.49 2.54
C ALA A 166 -14.84 8.54 3.51
N ARG A 167 -13.99 7.67 2.99
CA ARG A 167 -13.07 6.87 3.79
C ARG A 167 -11.67 7.48 3.68
N ILE A 168 -10.97 7.61 4.81
CA ILE A 168 -9.61 8.16 4.86
C ILE A 168 -8.68 7.15 5.49
N GLU A 169 -7.53 7.00 4.89
CA GLU A 169 -6.41 6.24 5.41
C GLU A 169 -5.13 7.03 5.27
N THR A 170 -4.21 6.81 6.19
CA THR A 170 -2.97 7.57 6.27
C THR A 170 -1.78 6.62 6.19
N TYR A 171 -0.90 6.88 5.24
CA TYR A 171 0.30 6.08 5.01
C TYR A 171 1.55 6.94 5.08
N GLN A 172 2.64 6.36 5.52
CA GLN A 172 3.96 6.96 5.37
C GLN A 172 4.72 6.24 4.26
N ILE A 173 5.20 7.01 3.28
CA ILE A 173 6.02 6.50 2.17
C ILE A 173 7.40 6.17 2.71
N ASN A 174 7.83 4.91 2.55
CA ASN A 174 9.09 4.40 3.08
C ASN A 174 10.16 4.11 2.01
N SER A 175 9.78 4.14 0.72
CA SER A 175 10.71 3.97 -0.40
C SER A 175 10.36 4.86 -1.59
N GLY A 176 11.29 4.99 -2.55
CA GLY A 176 11.12 5.83 -3.75
C GLY A 176 11.43 7.32 -3.50
N GLU A 177 11.17 8.14 -4.52
CA GLU A 177 11.51 9.58 -4.51
C GLU A 177 10.84 10.37 -3.38
N ASN A 178 9.65 9.92 -2.97
CA ASN A 178 8.82 10.63 -1.98
C ASN A 178 8.98 10.05 -0.57
N ARG A 179 10.07 9.34 -0.30
CA ARG A 179 10.32 8.74 1.01
C ARG A 179 10.21 9.76 2.14
N GLY A 180 9.47 9.40 3.18
CA GLY A 180 9.23 10.23 4.36
C GLY A 180 8.02 11.15 4.26
N GLN A 181 7.40 11.25 3.08
CA GLN A 181 6.11 11.93 2.93
C GLN A 181 4.99 11.08 3.52
N VAL A 182 3.90 11.77 3.86
CA VAL A 182 2.63 11.17 4.30
C VAL A 182 1.62 11.28 3.17
N LEU A 183 0.87 10.20 3.00
CA LEU A 183 -0.18 10.06 1.99
C LEU A 183 -1.51 10.00 2.69
#